data_57d6febf2433b4498fc5def5c04336ca
#
_entry.id   57d6febf2433b4498fc5def5c04336ca
#
_cell.length_a   1.000
_cell.length_b   1.000
_cell.length_c   1.000
_cell.angle_alpha   90.00
_cell.angle_beta   90.00
_cell.angle_gamma   90.00
#
_symmetry.space_group_name_H-M   'P 1'
#
loop_
_entity.id
_entity.type
_entity.pdbx_description
1 polymer ?
#
loop_
_entity_poly.entity_id
_entity_poly.type
_entity_poly.pdbx_seq_one_letter_code
_entity_poly.pdbx_strand_id
1 'polypeptide(L)'
;MKIFEYTEDINVNTAHISDELSDILYFDIETTGLSAKRSDLYLIGCSYFSDSAFRTQLISNDNGTSEPEMLSHFEQILKNHKILVSYNGDTFDIPYLLKKMEQFDVDTTLDNIQSVDIYRTTRKYKKLLRLDSAKQFDIEHLIDFQRNTFISGGDLISAYKHYLSSHDESLLDDMLTHNHDIRGLISISEFVNIPHIPDDFQIDDISDTIDSITYNCSIPKLPCRITESLNGILVNACDTHMHVVVPKTRDTEMKYFFKDYKNYYYLPMEHMAIHKSMAAYVDDAHKEKATKDNAFTTKTGSFIPCPPGFHGEIFYDTDLKGNR
;
A
#
# COMPACT_ATOMS: atom_id res chain seq x y z
N MET A 1 -27.73 -25.95 -1.56
CA MET A 1 -26.83 -24.88 -2.05
C MET A 1 -27.47 -24.20 -3.27
N LYS A 2 -27.48 -22.88 -3.30
CA LYS A 2 -27.82 -22.09 -4.51
C LYS A 2 -26.56 -21.35 -5.00
N ILE A 3 -26.43 -21.19 -6.33
CA ILE A 3 -25.36 -20.43 -6.97
C ILE A 3 -25.99 -19.35 -7.80
N PHE A 4 -25.50 -18.12 -7.64
CA PHE A 4 -25.92 -16.96 -8.43
C PHE A 4 -24.73 -16.47 -9.23
N GLU A 5 -24.91 -16.21 -10.50
CA GLU A 5 -23.84 -15.82 -11.43
C GLU A 5 -24.10 -14.44 -12.00
N TYR A 6 -23.04 -13.63 -12.03
CA TYR A 6 -23.01 -12.30 -12.60
C TYR A 6 -21.84 -12.15 -13.54
N THR A 7 -21.95 -11.27 -14.49
CA THR A 7 -20.87 -10.94 -15.43
C THR A 7 -20.68 -9.44 -15.42
N GLU A 8 -19.42 -9.01 -15.28
CA GLU A 8 -19.07 -7.61 -15.12
C GLU A 8 -17.89 -7.22 -16.00
N ASP A 9 -17.96 -6.02 -16.56
CA ASP A 9 -16.86 -5.40 -17.29
C ASP A 9 -16.13 -4.44 -16.33
N ILE A 10 -15.04 -4.94 -15.73
CA ILE A 10 -14.20 -4.17 -14.80
C ILE A 10 -12.81 -4.06 -15.42
N ASN A 11 -12.33 -2.84 -15.60
CA ASN A 11 -10.97 -2.60 -16.05
C ASN A 11 -10.03 -2.42 -14.83
N VAL A 12 -9.07 -3.31 -14.67
CA VAL A 12 -8.11 -3.30 -13.56
C VAL A 12 -6.71 -3.66 -14.06
N ASN A 13 -5.69 -3.02 -13.49
CA ASN A 13 -4.29 -3.37 -13.74
C ASN A 13 -3.75 -4.26 -12.62
N THR A 14 -3.46 -5.51 -12.95
CA THR A 14 -2.99 -6.54 -12.00
C THR A 14 -1.55 -6.98 -12.23
N ALA A 15 -0.75 -6.22 -12.97
CA ALA A 15 0.62 -6.61 -13.35
C ALA A 15 1.53 -6.97 -12.15
N HIS A 16 1.30 -6.38 -10.97
CA HIS A 16 2.03 -6.75 -9.74
C HIS A 16 1.37 -7.89 -8.94
N ILE A 17 0.26 -8.43 -9.43
CA ILE A 17 -0.36 -9.64 -8.89
C ILE A 17 -0.05 -10.81 -9.80
N SER A 18 -0.36 -10.69 -11.09
CA SER A 18 -0.10 -11.69 -12.14
C SER A 18 -0.07 -11.05 -13.52
N ASP A 19 0.74 -11.59 -14.41
CA ASP A 19 0.72 -11.24 -15.84
C ASP A 19 -0.58 -11.70 -16.53
N GLU A 20 -1.24 -12.73 -15.98
CA GLU A 20 -2.46 -13.32 -16.52
C GLU A 20 -3.63 -13.13 -15.56
N LEU A 21 -4.64 -12.34 -15.95
CA LEU A 21 -5.86 -12.12 -15.16
C LEU A 21 -6.58 -13.43 -14.82
N SER A 22 -6.53 -14.41 -15.70
CA SER A 22 -7.15 -15.73 -15.50
C SER A 22 -6.52 -16.55 -14.38
N ASP A 23 -5.31 -16.21 -13.92
CA ASP A 23 -4.66 -16.86 -12.79
C ASP A 23 -5.23 -16.41 -11.44
N ILE A 24 -5.97 -15.29 -11.41
CA ILE A 24 -6.42 -14.61 -10.20
C ILE A 24 -7.85 -15.02 -9.85
N LEU A 25 -8.05 -15.44 -8.60
CA LEU A 25 -9.35 -15.61 -7.98
C LEU A 25 -9.51 -14.59 -6.85
N TYR A 26 -10.47 -13.70 -6.97
CA TYR A 26 -10.93 -12.84 -5.89
C TYR A 26 -11.96 -13.55 -5.05
N PHE A 27 -11.90 -13.42 -3.72
CA PHE A 27 -12.88 -14.08 -2.86
C PHE A 27 -13.11 -13.33 -1.55
N ASP A 28 -14.27 -13.56 -0.96
CA ASP A 28 -14.72 -13.11 0.34
C ASP A 28 -15.73 -14.11 0.90
N ILE A 29 -15.86 -14.23 2.24
CA ILE A 29 -16.82 -15.12 2.87
C ILE A 29 -17.69 -14.41 3.88
N GLU A 30 -18.91 -14.92 4.06
CA GLU A 30 -19.83 -14.49 5.07
C GLU A 30 -20.16 -15.63 6.05
N THR A 31 -20.04 -15.34 7.33
CA THR A 31 -20.17 -16.35 8.39
C THR A 31 -21.08 -15.88 9.51
N THR A 32 -21.72 -16.80 10.22
CA THR A 32 -22.57 -16.46 11.37
C THR A 32 -21.79 -16.13 12.65
N GLY A 33 -20.45 -16.14 12.57
CA GLY A 33 -19.57 -15.80 13.69
C GLY A 33 -18.10 -16.08 13.39
N LEU A 34 -17.21 -15.66 14.27
CA LEU A 34 -15.76 -15.71 14.06
C LEU A 34 -15.10 -17.09 14.23
N SER A 35 -15.80 -18.08 14.75
CA SER A 35 -15.25 -19.40 15.06
C SER A 35 -15.78 -20.47 14.12
N ALA A 36 -14.97 -20.96 13.19
CA ALA A 36 -15.36 -22.00 12.24
C ALA A 36 -15.99 -23.25 12.90
N LYS A 37 -15.60 -23.58 14.14
CA LYS A 37 -16.17 -24.73 14.88
C LYS A 37 -17.57 -24.50 15.44
N ARG A 38 -18.03 -23.23 15.56
CA ARG A 38 -19.28 -22.85 16.26
C ARG A 38 -20.20 -21.97 15.43
N SER A 39 -19.78 -21.60 14.25
CA SER A 39 -20.55 -20.76 13.34
C SER A 39 -20.63 -21.40 11.97
N ASP A 40 -21.61 -20.99 11.20
CA ASP A 40 -21.90 -21.51 9.88
C ASP A 40 -21.31 -20.58 8.82
N LEU A 41 -20.81 -21.19 7.75
CA LEU A 41 -20.47 -20.51 6.49
C LEU A 41 -21.76 -20.41 5.68
N TYR A 42 -22.25 -19.18 5.44
CA TYR A 42 -23.51 -19.03 4.73
C TYR A 42 -23.38 -18.49 3.31
N LEU A 43 -22.23 -17.85 2.99
CA LEU A 43 -22.00 -17.33 1.65
C LEU A 43 -20.51 -17.36 1.33
N ILE A 44 -20.16 -17.75 0.10
CA ILE A 44 -18.84 -17.55 -0.50
C ILE A 44 -19.06 -16.72 -1.76
N GLY A 45 -18.44 -15.54 -1.82
CA GLY A 45 -18.33 -14.76 -3.04
C GLY A 45 -16.99 -15.02 -3.68
N CYS A 46 -16.98 -15.32 -4.98
CA CYS A 46 -15.75 -15.40 -5.74
C CYS A 46 -15.91 -14.79 -7.13
N SER A 47 -14.82 -14.20 -7.64
CA SER A 47 -14.81 -13.57 -8.96
C SER A 47 -13.49 -13.85 -9.67
N TYR A 48 -13.54 -14.16 -10.95
CA TYR A 48 -12.41 -14.45 -11.80
C TYR A 48 -12.64 -14.00 -13.23
N PHE A 49 -11.56 -13.74 -13.97
CA PHE A 49 -11.64 -13.28 -15.35
C PHE A 49 -11.77 -14.48 -16.31
N SER A 50 -12.82 -14.48 -17.12
CA SER A 50 -13.07 -15.49 -18.16
C SER A 50 -13.91 -14.90 -19.29
N ASP A 51 -13.64 -15.31 -20.54
CA ASP A 51 -14.39 -14.88 -21.72
C ASP A 51 -14.49 -13.35 -21.85
N SER A 52 -13.38 -12.64 -21.57
CA SER A 52 -13.25 -11.19 -21.66
C SER A 52 -14.06 -10.37 -20.64
N ALA A 53 -14.53 -10.99 -19.55
CA ALA A 53 -15.24 -10.33 -18.47
C ALA A 53 -14.94 -10.99 -17.11
N PHE A 54 -15.23 -10.29 -16.02
CA PHE A 54 -15.24 -10.90 -14.70
C PHE A 54 -16.53 -11.69 -14.50
N ARG A 55 -16.37 -12.94 -14.09
CA ARG A 55 -17.48 -13.83 -13.69
C ARG A 55 -17.49 -13.91 -12.18
N THR A 56 -18.58 -13.48 -11.58
CA THR A 56 -18.79 -13.54 -10.13
C THR A 56 -19.79 -14.63 -9.83
N GLN A 57 -19.42 -15.54 -8.92
CA GLN A 57 -20.32 -16.53 -8.34
C GLN A 57 -20.53 -16.24 -6.85
N LEU A 58 -21.79 -16.19 -6.45
CA LEU A 58 -22.21 -16.15 -5.06
C LEU A 58 -22.82 -17.51 -4.69
N ILE A 59 -22.12 -18.23 -3.83
CA ILE A 59 -22.43 -19.62 -3.44
C ILE A 59 -23.06 -19.58 -2.07
N SER A 60 -24.37 -19.82 -1.98
CA SER A 60 -25.17 -19.64 -0.78
C SER A 60 -25.56 -20.97 -0.11
N ASN A 61 -25.46 -21.02 1.22
CA ASN A 61 -26.01 -22.06 2.07
C ASN A 61 -27.50 -21.76 2.32
N ASP A 62 -28.33 -22.06 1.33
CA ASP A 62 -29.74 -21.72 1.31
C ASP A 62 -30.63 -22.60 2.21
N ASN A 63 -30.08 -23.66 2.81
CA ASN A 63 -30.80 -24.62 3.63
C ASN A 63 -30.17 -24.86 5.01
N GLY A 64 -29.05 -24.20 5.32
CA GLY A 64 -28.31 -24.33 6.58
C GLY A 64 -27.45 -25.61 6.69
N THR A 65 -27.43 -26.47 5.67
CA THR A 65 -26.72 -27.76 5.70
C THR A 65 -25.76 -27.98 4.52
N SER A 66 -25.67 -27.04 3.59
CA SER A 66 -24.91 -27.17 2.35
C SER A 66 -23.45 -26.74 2.47
N GLU A 67 -22.89 -26.54 3.64
CA GLU A 67 -21.46 -26.15 3.77
C GLU A 67 -20.51 -27.10 3.05
N PRO A 68 -20.62 -28.45 3.15
CA PRO A 68 -19.72 -29.34 2.45
C PRO A 68 -19.80 -29.22 0.92
N GLU A 69 -20.99 -28.99 0.39
CA GLU A 69 -21.23 -28.80 -1.04
C GLU A 69 -20.63 -27.48 -1.53
N MET A 70 -20.81 -26.39 -0.74
CA MET A 70 -20.24 -25.08 -1.03
C MET A 70 -18.72 -25.13 -1.06
N LEU A 71 -18.10 -25.76 -0.06
CA LEU A 71 -16.64 -25.91 0.05
C LEU A 71 -16.10 -26.74 -1.12
N SER A 72 -16.77 -27.83 -1.48
CA SER A 72 -16.38 -28.67 -2.62
C SER A 72 -16.50 -27.90 -3.94
N HIS A 73 -17.54 -27.09 -4.11
CA HIS A 73 -17.71 -26.27 -5.31
C HIS A 73 -16.64 -25.16 -5.38
N PHE A 74 -16.38 -24.46 -4.27
CA PHE A 74 -15.33 -23.44 -4.20
C PHE A 74 -13.95 -24.04 -4.52
N GLU A 75 -13.63 -25.22 -4.01
CA GLU A 75 -12.37 -25.93 -4.32
C GLU A 75 -12.24 -26.26 -5.83
N GLN A 76 -13.34 -26.59 -6.51
CA GLN A 76 -13.31 -26.80 -7.96
C GLN A 76 -12.94 -25.52 -8.73
N ILE A 77 -13.41 -24.37 -8.25
CA ILE A 77 -13.02 -23.07 -8.82
C ILE A 77 -11.55 -22.78 -8.48
N LEU A 78 -11.16 -22.94 -7.21
CA LEU A 78 -9.84 -22.63 -6.69
C LEU A 78 -8.73 -23.34 -7.45
N LYS A 79 -8.91 -24.62 -7.77
CA LYS A 79 -7.94 -25.45 -8.53
C LYS A 79 -7.57 -24.94 -9.90
N ASN A 80 -8.40 -24.09 -10.49
CA ASN A 80 -8.15 -23.49 -11.80
C ASN A 80 -7.34 -22.19 -11.72
N HIS A 81 -7.00 -21.72 -10.51
CA HIS A 81 -6.33 -20.44 -10.29
C HIS A 81 -5.03 -20.65 -9.51
N LYS A 82 -4.10 -19.70 -9.63
CA LYS A 82 -2.78 -19.76 -8.98
C LYS A 82 -2.66 -18.77 -7.82
N ILE A 83 -3.45 -17.70 -7.86
CA ILE A 83 -3.37 -16.58 -6.93
C ILE A 83 -4.76 -16.29 -6.36
N LEU A 84 -4.83 -16.19 -5.05
CA LEU A 84 -6.04 -15.87 -4.31
C LEU A 84 -5.93 -14.45 -3.74
N VAL A 85 -6.82 -13.56 -4.17
CA VAL A 85 -6.86 -12.17 -3.73
C VAL A 85 -8.00 -11.94 -2.76
N SER A 86 -7.71 -11.31 -1.63
CA SER A 86 -8.69 -11.03 -0.57
C SER A 86 -8.42 -9.70 0.14
N TYR A 87 -9.35 -9.31 1.01
CA TYR A 87 -9.17 -8.20 1.94
C TYR A 87 -9.20 -8.68 3.38
N ASN A 88 -8.04 -8.76 4.03
CA ASN A 88 -7.83 -9.34 5.37
C ASN A 88 -8.06 -10.86 5.44
N GLY A 89 -8.12 -11.53 4.30
CA GLY A 89 -8.40 -12.96 4.21
C GLY A 89 -7.34 -13.86 4.81
N ASP A 90 -6.08 -13.43 4.82
CA ASP A 90 -4.99 -14.18 5.46
C ASP A 90 -5.21 -14.39 6.97
N THR A 91 -5.96 -13.50 7.62
CA THR A 91 -6.19 -13.56 9.07
C THR A 91 -7.54 -14.14 9.45
N PHE A 92 -8.50 -14.16 8.54
CA PHE A 92 -9.85 -14.64 8.83
C PHE A 92 -10.37 -15.67 7.80
N ASP A 93 -10.56 -15.27 6.55
CA ASP A 93 -11.27 -16.08 5.54
C ASP A 93 -10.57 -17.40 5.25
N ILE A 94 -9.27 -17.35 4.94
CA ILE A 94 -8.46 -18.53 4.63
C ILE A 94 -8.38 -19.48 5.83
N PRO A 95 -8.01 -19.05 7.05
CA PRO A 95 -8.00 -19.92 8.23
C PRO A 95 -9.39 -20.47 8.60
N TYR A 96 -10.45 -19.71 8.31
CA TYR A 96 -11.81 -20.18 8.54
C TYR A 96 -12.19 -21.29 7.57
N LEU A 97 -11.96 -21.08 6.27
CA LEU A 97 -12.24 -22.09 5.23
C LEU A 97 -11.43 -23.38 5.44
N LEU A 98 -10.13 -23.28 5.75
CA LEU A 98 -9.27 -24.44 6.01
C LEU A 98 -9.85 -25.30 7.16
N LYS A 99 -10.31 -24.67 8.26
CA LYS A 99 -10.93 -25.40 9.37
C LYS A 99 -12.28 -26.02 9.02
N LYS A 100 -13.05 -25.37 8.16
CA LYS A 100 -14.31 -25.93 7.65
C LYS A 100 -14.07 -27.10 6.72
N MET A 101 -13.07 -27.01 5.81
CA MET A 101 -12.68 -28.07 4.92
C MET A 101 -12.16 -29.31 5.69
N GLU A 102 -11.35 -29.09 6.74
CA GLU A 102 -10.93 -30.15 7.67
C GLU A 102 -12.15 -30.78 8.38
N GLN A 103 -13.09 -29.95 8.86
CA GLN A 103 -14.28 -30.41 9.59
C GLN A 103 -15.18 -31.30 8.73
N PHE A 104 -15.27 -31.04 7.43
CA PHE A 104 -16.15 -31.73 6.50
C PHE A 104 -15.41 -32.73 5.57
N ASP A 105 -14.14 -33.01 5.84
CA ASP A 105 -13.29 -33.93 5.07
C ASP A 105 -13.25 -33.57 3.58
N VAL A 106 -13.10 -32.26 3.28
CA VAL A 106 -12.96 -31.74 1.92
C VAL A 106 -11.47 -31.47 1.65
N ASP A 107 -10.91 -32.24 0.69
CA ASP A 107 -9.53 -32.00 0.22
C ASP A 107 -9.42 -30.61 -0.41
N THR A 108 -8.32 -29.89 -0.10
CA THR A 108 -8.14 -28.52 -0.57
C THR A 108 -6.72 -28.20 -1.03
N THR A 109 -6.62 -27.29 -1.98
CA THR A 109 -5.38 -26.66 -2.42
C THR A 109 -5.15 -25.28 -1.79
N LEU A 110 -6.08 -24.83 -0.94
CA LEU A 110 -6.10 -23.50 -0.34
C LEU A 110 -4.84 -23.17 0.50
N ASP A 111 -4.23 -24.16 1.14
CA ASP A 111 -3.02 -24.01 1.94
C ASP A 111 -1.73 -23.82 1.09
N ASN A 112 -1.80 -24.13 -0.20
CA ASN A 112 -0.67 -24.06 -1.14
C ASN A 112 -0.80 -22.97 -2.21
N ILE A 113 -1.97 -22.27 -2.27
CA ILE A 113 -2.18 -21.20 -3.24
C ILE A 113 -1.45 -19.92 -2.79
N GLN A 114 -0.91 -19.17 -3.75
CA GLN A 114 -0.34 -17.85 -3.44
C GLN A 114 -1.44 -16.90 -2.99
N SER A 115 -1.34 -16.35 -1.78
CA SER A 115 -2.28 -15.34 -1.27
C SER A 115 -1.75 -13.93 -1.46
N VAL A 116 -2.63 -13.02 -1.92
CA VAL A 116 -2.41 -11.58 -1.99
C VAL A 116 -3.49 -10.89 -1.16
N ASP A 117 -3.12 -10.45 0.04
CA ASP A 117 -4.02 -9.75 0.95
C ASP A 117 -3.84 -8.23 0.82
N ILE A 118 -4.80 -7.56 0.18
CA ILE A 118 -4.76 -6.11 -0.08
C ILE A 118 -4.71 -5.30 1.23
N TYR A 119 -5.34 -5.79 2.30
CA TYR A 119 -5.32 -5.14 3.61
C TYR A 119 -3.90 -4.93 4.14
N ARG A 120 -2.96 -5.83 3.86
CA ARG A 120 -1.55 -5.68 4.30
C ARG A 120 -0.92 -4.44 3.69
N THR A 121 -1.14 -4.21 2.41
CA THR A 121 -0.64 -3.02 1.70
C THR A 121 -1.34 -1.76 2.21
N THR A 122 -2.66 -1.73 2.20
CA THR A 122 -3.44 -0.55 2.59
C THR A 122 -3.19 -0.14 4.05
N ARG A 123 -3.07 -1.10 4.96
CA ARG A 123 -2.70 -0.86 6.36
C ARG A 123 -1.31 -0.25 6.50
N LYS A 124 -0.32 -0.74 5.75
CA LYS A 124 1.06 -0.23 5.76
C LYS A 124 1.11 1.22 5.29
N TYR A 125 0.36 1.55 4.25
CA TYR A 125 0.33 2.87 3.62
C TYR A 125 -0.84 3.76 4.08
N LYS A 126 -1.58 3.36 5.11
CA LYS A 126 -2.73 4.08 5.67
C LYS A 126 -2.49 5.58 5.85
N LYS A 127 -1.32 5.95 6.42
CA LYS A 127 -0.96 7.35 6.65
C LYS A 127 -0.74 8.11 5.35
N LEU A 128 -0.05 7.49 4.39
CA LEU A 128 0.20 8.05 3.05
C LEU A 128 -1.12 8.29 2.31
N LEU A 129 -2.05 7.35 2.44
CA LEU A 129 -3.39 7.41 1.85
C LEU A 129 -4.36 8.31 2.64
N ARG A 130 -3.94 8.87 3.79
CA ARG A 130 -4.74 9.74 4.65
C ARG A 130 -6.06 9.13 5.11
N LEU A 131 -6.03 7.82 5.39
CA LEU A 131 -7.20 7.08 5.82
C LEU A 131 -7.39 7.15 7.34
N ASP A 132 -8.63 7.26 7.78
CA ASP A 132 -9.01 7.17 9.20
C ASP A 132 -8.95 5.71 9.69
N SER A 133 -9.39 4.78 8.85
CA SER A 133 -9.27 3.34 9.09
C SER A 133 -8.78 2.61 7.83
N ALA A 134 -8.37 1.35 7.96
CA ALA A 134 -7.99 0.51 6.83
C ALA A 134 -9.06 -0.55 6.57
N LYS A 135 -10.35 -0.21 6.64
CA LYS A 135 -11.44 -1.08 6.20
C LYS A 135 -11.56 -1.01 4.68
N GLN A 136 -11.99 -2.10 4.07
CA GLN A 136 -12.19 -2.15 2.61
C GLN A 136 -13.04 -0.98 2.11
N PHE A 137 -14.12 -0.67 2.80
CA PHE A 137 -15.01 0.45 2.50
C PHE A 137 -14.27 1.80 2.42
N ASP A 138 -13.31 2.09 3.33
CA ASP A 138 -12.57 3.35 3.30
C ASP A 138 -11.65 3.43 2.07
N ILE A 139 -11.12 2.30 1.63
CA ILE A 139 -10.28 2.21 0.44
C ILE A 139 -11.12 2.38 -0.83
N GLU A 140 -12.28 1.74 -0.89
CA GLU A 140 -13.22 1.87 -2.00
C GLU A 140 -13.67 3.33 -2.18
N HIS A 141 -13.85 4.04 -1.07
CA HIS A 141 -14.21 5.45 -1.10
C HIS A 141 -13.12 6.35 -1.73
N LEU A 142 -11.83 5.98 -1.62
CA LEU A 142 -10.73 6.71 -2.27
C LEU A 142 -10.79 6.65 -3.81
N ILE A 143 -11.45 5.65 -4.37
CA ILE A 143 -11.61 5.44 -5.81
C ILE A 143 -13.04 5.72 -6.28
N ASP A 144 -13.86 6.36 -5.43
CA ASP A 144 -15.27 6.66 -5.69
C ASP A 144 -16.11 5.41 -6.05
N PHE A 145 -15.70 4.22 -5.58
CA PHE A 145 -16.48 3.01 -5.77
C PHE A 145 -17.76 3.08 -4.94
N GLN A 146 -18.91 2.88 -5.60
CA GLN A 146 -20.21 2.92 -4.96
C GLN A 146 -20.72 1.51 -4.69
N ARG A 147 -20.93 1.19 -3.41
CA ARG A 147 -21.62 -0.03 -3.00
C ARG A 147 -23.12 0.10 -3.19
N ASN A 148 -23.75 -0.99 -3.56
CA ASN A 148 -25.20 -1.02 -3.76
C ASN A 148 -25.98 -0.96 -2.43
N THR A 149 -25.38 -1.48 -1.35
CA THR A 149 -26.00 -1.55 -0.02
C THR A 149 -25.01 -1.31 1.11
N PHE A 150 -25.55 -0.86 2.24
CA PHE A 150 -24.85 -0.74 3.51
C PHE A 150 -25.60 -1.52 4.58
N ILE A 151 -25.34 -2.83 4.70
CA ILE A 151 -25.92 -3.67 5.73
C ILE A 151 -24.78 -4.07 6.69
N SER A 152 -24.99 -3.98 8.00
CA SER A 152 -23.98 -4.41 8.94
C SER A 152 -23.88 -5.95 8.97
N GLY A 153 -22.69 -6.49 9.27
CA GLY A 153 -22.50 -7.94 9.40
C GLY A 153 -23.45 -8.58 10.42
N GLY A 154 -23.81 -7.85 11.49
CA GLY A 154 -24.79 -8.32 12.49
C GLY A 154 -26.22 -8.44 11.92
N ASP A 155 -26.60 -7.48 11.08
CA ASP A 155 -27.91 -7.50 10.42
C ASP A 155 -27.98 -8.60 9.36
N LEU A 156 -26.88 -8.83 8.62
CA LEU A 156 -26.77 -9.94 7.65
C LEU A 156 -26.89 -11.30 8.33
N ILE A 157 -26.23 -11.50 9.47
CA ILE A 157 -26.37 -12.74 10.28
C ILE A 157 -27.83 -12.94 10.71
N SER A 158 -28.49 -11.86 11.13
CA SER A 158 -29.90 -11.89 11.53
C SER A 158 -30.81 -12.19 10.34
N ALA A 159 -30.55 -11.59 9.18
CA ALA A 159 -31.26 -11.87 7.93
C ALA A 159 -31.10 -13.33 7.50
N TYR A 160 -29.89 -13.88 7.56
CA TYR A 160 -29.65 -15.29 7.23
C TYR A 160 -30.42 -16.24 8.13
N LYS A 161 -30.39 -16.04 9.46
CA LYS A 161 -31.16 -16.87 10.42
C LYS A 161 -32.66 -16.79 10.19
N HIS A 162 -33.16 -15.60 9.85
CA HIS A 162 -34.57 -15.42 9.51
C HIS A 162 -34.90 -16.09 8.16
N TYR A 163 -34.04 -15.96 7.15
CA TYR A 163 -34.19 -16.64 5.87
C TYR A 163 -34.34 -18.17 6.05
N LEU A 164 -33.49 -18.82 6.86
CA LEU A 164 -33.53 -20.26 7.09
C LEU A 164 -34.89 -20.71 7.68
N SER A 165 -35.57 -19.84 8.43
CA SER A 165 -36.85 -20.16 9.05
C SER A 165 -38.07 -19.78 8.23
N SER A 166 -37.99 -18.68 7.50
CA SER A 166 -39.11 -18.10 6.72
C SER A 166 -39.12 -18.46 5.26
N HIS A 167 -37.93 -18.75 4.70
CA HIS A 167 -37.68 -18.88 3.26
C HIS A 167 -38.10 -17.63 2.48
N ASP A 168 -37.99 -16.45 3.10
CA ASP A 168 -38.25 -15.16 2.44
C ASP A 168 -37.07 -14.80 1.53
N GLU A 169 -37.28 -14.91 0.23
CA GLU A 169 -36.26 -14.66 -0.79
C GLU A 169 -35.74 -13.20 -0.77
N SER A 170 -36.51 -12.24 -0.23
CA SER A 170 -36.05 -10.85 -0.12
C SER A 170 -34.85 -10.72 0.84
N LEU A 171 -34.79 -11.53 1.88
CA LEU A 171 -33.67 -11.57 2.81
C LEU A 171 -32.41 -12.17 2.14
N LEU A 172 -32.59 -13.13 1.24
CA LEU A 172 -31.51 -13.69 0.45
C LEU A 172 -30.97 -12.66 -0.53
N ASP A 173 -31.83 -11.90 -1.20
CA ASP A 173 -31.45 -10.84 -2.13
C ASP A 173 -30.61 -9.76 -1.45
N ASP A 174 -30.93 -9.37 -0.20
CA ASP A 174 -30.13 -8.44 0.59
C ASP A 174 -28.70 -8.95 0.85
N MET A 175 -28.58 -10.23 1.24
CA MET A 175 -27.29 -10.88 1.48
C MET A 175 -26.46 -10.99 0.19
N LEU A 176 -27.09 -11.35 -0.94
CA LEU A 176 -26.45 -11.46 -2.23
C LEU A 176 -25.97 -10.08 -2.73
N THR A 177 -26.83 -9.05 -2.57
CA THR A 177 -26.48 -7.68 -2.97
C THR A 177 -25.29 -7.16 -2.19
N HIS A 178 -25.18 -7.47 -0.88
CA HIS A 178 -24.03 -7.09 -0.07
C HIS A 178 -22.74 -7.78 -0.55
N ASN A 179 -22.77 -9.09 -0.74
CA ASN A 179 -21.57 -9.83 -1.13
C ASN A 179 -21.21 -9.63 -2.62
N HIS A 180 -22.15 -9.21 -3.47
CA HIS A 180 -21.86 -8.81 -4.85
C HIS A 180 -20.89 -7.61 -4.90
N ASP A 181 -20.70 -6.90 -3.79
CA ASP A 181 -19.67 -5.87 -3.64
C ASP A 181 -18.22 -6.40 -3.67
N ILE A 182 -18.01 -7.73 -3.93
CA ILE A 182 -16.72 -8.30 -4.32
C ILE A 182 -16.09 -7.55 -5.51
N ARG A 183 -16.89 -6.85 -6.32
CA ARG A 183 -16.45 -5.90 -7.34
C ARG A 183 -15.53 -4.81 -6.76
N GLY A 184 -15.82 -4.36 -5.54
CA GLY A 184 -14.98 -3.40 -4.83
C GLY A 184 -13.59 -3.97 -4.58
N LEU A 185 -13.49 -5.25 -4.19
CA LEU A 185 -12.21 -5.93 -4.01
C LEU A 185 -11.38 -5.96 -5.30
N ILE A 186 -12.02 -6.26 -6.45
CA ILE A 186 -11.35 -6.20 -7.76
C ILE A 186 -10.84 -4.78 -8.03
N SER A 187 -11.70 -3.78 -7.84
CA SER A 187 -11.38 -2.37 -8.14
C SER A 187 -10.25 -1.81 -7.28
N ILE A 188 -10.14 -2.25 -6.01
CA ILE A 188 -9.06 -1.82 -5.11
C ILE A 188 -7.77 -2.65 -5.23
N SER A 189 -7.74 -3.68 -6.07
CA SER A 189 -6.54 -4.53 -6.20
C SER A 189 -5.32 -3.78 -6.71
N GLU A 190 -5.50 -2.69 -7.46
CA GLU A 190 -4.40 -1.81 -7.92
C GLU A 190 -3.59 -1.17 -6.77
N PHE A 191 -4.11 -1.15 -5.53
CA PHE A 191 -3.35 -0.64 -4.38
C PHE A 191 -2.07 -1.46 -4.09
N VAL A 192 -1.98 -2.70 -4.58
CA VAL A 192 -0.75 -3.51 -4.51
C VAL A 192 0.41 -2.89 -5.29
N ASN A 193 0.16 -1.95 -6.19
CA ASN A 193 1.20 -1.27 -6.97
C ASN A 193 2.00 -0.26 -6.13
N ILE A 194 1.44 0.27 -5.04
CA ILE A 194 2.08 1.32 -4.21
C ILE A 194 3.48 0.94 -3.72
N PRO A 195 3.72 -0.28 -3.18
CA PRO A 195 5.05 -0.70 -2.75
C PRO A 195 6.11 -0.74 -3.85
N HIS A 196 5.70 -0.89 -5.10
CA HIS A 196 6.58 -1.08 -6.25
C HIS A 196 7.01 0.23 -6.91
N ILE A 197 6.37 1.37 -6.60
CA ILE A 197 6.72 2.68 -7.17
C ILE A 197 8.22 2.99 -7.04
N PRO A 198 8.90 2.76 -5.88
CA PRO A 198 10.31 3.08 -5.75
C PRO A 198 11.24 2.27 -6.65
N ASP A 199 10.81 1.10 -7.07
CA ASP A 199 11.62 0.19 -7.90
C ASP A 199 11.30 0.31 -9.39
N ASP A 200 10.08 0.72 -9.72
CA ASP A 200 9.54 0.70 -11.09
C ASP A 200 9.31 2.09 -11.70
N PHE A 201 9.74 3.17 -11.04
CA PHE A 201 9.64 4.49 -11.65
C PHE A 201 10.72 4.72 -12.70
N GLN A 202 10.38 5.52 -13.73
CA GLN A 202 11.31 5.99 -14.74
C GLN A 202 11.27 7.52 -14.78
N ILE A 203 12.45 8.16 -14.88
CA ILE A 203 12.52 9.61 -15.05
C ILE A 203 12.38 9.90 -16.55
N ASP A 204 11.30 10.58 -16.91
CA ASP A 204 11.01 10.95 -18.31
C ASP A 204 11.64 12.30 -18.67
N ASP A 205 11.62 13.26 -17.71
CA ASP A 205 12.13 14.61 -17.92
C ASP A 205 12.62 15.25 -16.62
N ILE A 206 13.59 16.14 -16.73
CA ILE A 206 14.11 16.93 -15.61
C ILE A 206 14.11 18.40 -16.01
N SER A 207 13.36 19.21 -15.27
CA SER A 207 13.38 20.66 -15.38
C SER A 207 14.17 21.26 -14.23
N ASP A 208 15.25 21.95 -14.56
CA ASP A 208 16.09 22.66 -13.58
C ASP A 208 15.86 24.16 -13.71
N THR A 209 15.23 24.75 -12.68
CA THR A 209 14.98 26.18 -12.57
C THR A 209 15.82 26.81 -11.47
N ILE A 210 15.74 28.13 -11.34
CA ILE A 210 16.46 28.86 -10.31
C ILE A 210 15.93 28.52 -8.90
N ASP A 211 14.65 28.10 -8.76
CA ASP A 211 13.96 27.87 -7.49
C ASP A 211 13.83 26.38 -7.14
N SER A 212 13.86 25.49 -8.12
CA SER A 212 13.60 24.06 -7.91
C SER A 212 14.16 23.19 -9.02
N ILE A 213 14.33 21.92 -8.70
CA ILE A 213 14.48 20.85 -9.70
C ILE A 213 13.16 20.06 -9.69
N THR A 214 12.56 19.89 -10.85
CA THR A 214 11.33 19.08 -11.02
C THR A 214 11.66 17.84 -11.84
N TYR A 215 11.33 16.69 -11.30
CA TYR A 215 11.40 15.40 -11.98
C TYR A 215 10.00 15.00 -12.40
N ASN A 216 9.81 14.72 -13.68
CA ASN A 216 8.62 14.11 -14.23
C ASN A 216 8.91 12.63 -14.44
N CYS A 217 8.11 11.76 -13.85
CA CYS A 217 8.37 10.33 -13.84
C CYS A 217 7.12 9.55 -14.27
N SER A 218 7.35 8.47 -15.01
CA SER A 218 6.36 7.39 -15.20
C SER A 218 6.47 6.40 -14.06
N ILE A 219 5.32 5.94 -13.57
CA ILE A 219 5.20 5.00 -12.45
C ILE A 219 4.14 3.92 -12.77
N PRO A 220 4.11 2.79 -12.04
CA PRO A 220 2.98 1.87 -12.07
C PRO A 220 1.67 2.59 -11.78
N LYS A 221 0.59 2.17 -12.45
CA LYS A 221 -0.72 2.80 -12.29
C LYS A 221 -1.17 2.82 -10.84
N LEU A 222 -1.55 3.99 -10.36
CA LEU A 222 -2.10 4.22 -9.04
C LEU A 222 -3.62 4.36 -9.10
N PRO A 223 -4.35 3.74 -8.18
CA PRO A 223 -5.80 3.83 -8.11
C PRO A 223 -6.29 5.19 -7.61
N CYS A 224 -5.43 5.95 -6.93
CA CYS A 224 -5.79 7.26 -6.38
C CYS A 224 -4.61 8.24 -6.39
N ARG A 225 -4.90 9.51 -6.18
CA ARG A 225 -3.87 10.55 -6.05
C ARG A 225 -3.14 10.46 -4.72
N ILE A 226 -1.82 10.52 -4.75
CA ILE A 226 -0.95 10.62 -3.58
C ILE A 226 -0.23 11.96 -3.62
N THR A 227 -0.31 12.73 -2.53
CA THR A 227 0.43 13.99 -2.37
C THR A 227 1.12 13.98 -1.02
N GLU A 228 2.45 14.10 -1.02
CA GLU A 228 3.28 14.14 0.17
C GLU A 228 4.30 15.27 0.12
N SER A 229 4.67 15.75 1.31
CA SER A 229 5.79 16.67 1.48
C SER A 229 6.77 16.10 2.50
N LEU A 230 7.98 15.79 2.06
CA LEU A 230 9.03 15.22 2.90
C LEU A 230 10.25 16.15 2.86
N ASN A 231 10.60 16.72 4.01
CA ASN A 231 11.73 17.65 4.13
C ASN A 231 11.72 18.78 3.08
N GLY A 232 10.53 19.31 2.76
CA GLY A 232 10.36 20.33 1.74
C GLY A 232 10.29 19.84 0.29
N ILE A 233 10.59 18.55 0.04
CA ILE A 233 10.39 17.93 -1.27
C ILE A 233 8.90 17.62 -1.41
N LEU A 234 8.28 18.10 -2.48
CA LEU A 234 6.88 17.84 -2.80
C LEU A 234 6.77 16.70 -3.81
N VAL A 235 5.98 15.69 -3.48
CA VAL A 235 5.67 14.55 -4.35
C VAL A 235 4.18 14.55 -4.67
N ASN A 236 3.84 14.57 -5.96
CA ASN A 236 2.48 14.36 -6.45
C ASN A 236 2.50 13.18 -7.42
N ALA A 237 1.74 12.14 -7.09
CA ALA A 237 1.59 10.97 -7.94
C ALA A 237 0.10 10.71 -8.21
N CYS A 238 -0.25 10.41 -9.46
CA CYS A 238 -1.61 10.15 -9.89
C CYS A 238 -1.58 9.36 -11.20
N ASP A 239 -2.41 8.32 -11.27
CA ASP A 239 -2.45 7.42 -12.42
C ASP A 239 -1.04 6.87 -12.71
N THR A 240 -0.50 7.05 -13.89
CA THR A 240 0.84 6.57 -14.31
C THR A 240 1.93 7.64 -14.20
N HIS A 241 1.68 8.76 -13.54
CA HIS A 241 2.59 9.89 -13.49
C HIS A 241 2.93 10.32 -12.07
N MET A 242 4.19 10.68 -11.86
CA MET A 242 4.68 11.27 -10.62
C MET A 242 5.50 12.52 -10.89
N HIS A 243 5.22 13.60 -10.16
CA HIS A 243 5.98 14.84 -10.16
C HIS A 243 6.67 15.01 -8.82
N VAL A 244 7.99 15.14 -8.85
CA VAL A 244 8.79 15.39 -7.65
C VAL A 244 9.44 16.76 -7.78
N VAL A 245 9.06 17.69 -6.89
CA VAL A 245 9.60 19.05 -6.86
C VAL A 245 10.55 19.18 -5.68
N VAL A 246 11.83 19.38 -5.98
CA VAL A 246 12.90 19.57 -5.00
C VAL A 246 13.23 21.06 -4.96
N PRO A 247 12.90 21.78 -3.87
CA PRO A 247 13.18 23.20 -3.76
C PRO A 247 14.69 23.45 -3.62
N LYS A 248 15.16 24.58 -4.13
CA LYS A 248 16.53 25.07 -3.95
C LYS A 248 16.53 26.25 -3.00
N THR A 249 17.46 26.24 -2.05
CA THR A 249 17.87 27.48 -1.37
C THR A 249 18.86 28.22 -2.26
N ARG A 250 18.80 29.55 -2.29
CA ARG A 250 19.70 30.37 -3.13
C ARG A 250 20.62 31.20 -2.27
N ASP A 251 21.80 31.44 -2.79
CA ASP A 251 22.80 32.39 -2.25
C ASP A 251 22.94 32.28 -0.72
N THR A 252 22.75 31.07 -0.23
CA THR A 252 22.83 30.78 1.20
C THR A 252 24.24 30.31 1.52
N GLU A 253 24.78 30.82 2.61
CA GLU A 253 26.01 30.34 3.17
C GLU A 253 25.71 29.17 4.11
N MET A 254 26.33 28.01 3.84
CA MET A 254 26.19 26.81 4.66
C MET A 254 27.53 26.26 5.10
N LYS A 255 27.57 25.56 6.22
CA LYS A 255 28.76 24.92 6.80
C LYS A 255 28.90 23.49 6.35
N TYR A 256 30.08 23.13 5.89
CA TYR A 256 30.51 21.75 5.70
C TYR A 256 31.49 21.35 6.79
N PHE A 257 31.14 20.33 7.59
CA PHE A 257 31.96 19.84 8.71
C PHE A 257 32.85 18.68 8.31
N PHE A 258 34.15 18.82 8.58
CA PHE A 258 35.13 17.77 8.30
C PHE A 258 35.01 16.63 9.29
N LYS A 259 34.81 15.40 8.79
CA LYS A 259 34.68 14.18 9.62
C LYS A 259 35.96 13.86 10.39
N ASP A 260 37.12 14.15 9.81
CA ASP A 260 38.47 13.94 10.37
C ASP A 260 39.01 15.19 11.07
N TYR A 261 38.19 15.86 11.85
CA TYR A 261 38.46 17.13 12.51
C TYR A 261 39.84 17.22 13.18
N LYS A 262 40.41 16.09 13.65
CA LYS A 262 41.75 16.03 14.28
C LYS A 262 42.89 16.41 13.34
N ASN A 263 42.67 16.45 12.05
CA ASN A 263 43.63 16.88 11.04
C ASN A 263 43.47 18.35 10.67
N TYR A 264 42.65 19.10 11.40
CA TYR A 264 42.36 20.50 11.09
C TYR A 264 42.69 21.42 12.26
N TYR A 265 42.93 22.67 11.93
CA TYR A 265 43.03 23.80 12.84
C TYR A 265 41.93 24.79 12.51
N TYR A 266 41.26 25.32 13.51
CA TYR A 266 40.26 26.36 13.40
C TYR A 266 40.94 27.73 13.42
N LEU A 267 40.53 28.63 12.55
CA LEU A 267 40.97 30.01 12.48
C LEU A 267 39.85 30.91 13.01
N PRO A 268 39.99 31.44 14.27
CA PRO A 268 38.89 32.21 14.89
C PRO A 268 38.52 33.50 14.15
N MET A 269 39.48 34.14 13.48
CA MET A 269 39.22 35.39 12.74
C MET A 269 38.48 35.13 11.42
N GLU A 270 38.75 34.05 10.75
CA GLU A 270 38.18 33.68 9.46
C GLU A 270 36.92 32.81 9.61
N HIS A 271 36.60 32.37 10.83
CA HIS A 271 35.46 31.47 11.14
C HIS A 271 35.42 30.20 10.29
N MET A 272 36.61 29.59 10.05
CA MET A 272 36.73 28.36 9.26
C MET A 272 37.88 27.49 9.74
N ALA A 273 37.86 26.21 9.36
CA ALA A 273 38.94 25.28 9.63
C ALA A 273 39.77 25.02 8.37
N ILE A 274 41.07 24.89 8.55
CA ILE A 274 42.03 24.53 7.52
C ILE A 274 42.77 23.24 7.90
N HIS A 275 43.15 22.45 6.90
CA HIS A 275 43.91 21.24 7.11
C HIS A 275 45.31 21.56 7.70
N LYS A 276 45.83 20.70 8.54
CA LYS A 276 47.11 20.87 9.26
C LYS A 276 48.31 21.21 8.33
N SER A 277 48.31 20.74 7.10
CA SER A 277 49.36 21.08 6.11
C SER A 277 49.35 22.57 5.72
N MET A 278 48.19 23.18 5.71
CA MET A 278 48.03 24.62 5.49
C MET A 278 48.30 25.44 6.74
N ALA A 279 47.85 24.90 7.89
CA ALA A 279 48.04 25.52 9.20
C ALA A 279 49.53 25.64 9.61
N ALA A 280 50.41 24.92 8.99
CA ALA A 280 51.84 25.07 9.19
C ALA A 280 52.39 26.46 8.80
N TYR A 281 51.68 27.17 7.92
CA TYR A 281 52.04 28.52 7.46
C TYR A 281 51.29 29.65 8.20
N VAL A 282 50.49 29.32 9.20
CA VAL A 282 49.73 30.28 10.03
C VAL A 282 50.41 30.40 11.40
N ASP A 283 50.53 31.60 11.92
CA ASP A 283 51.07 31.86 13.25
C ASP A 283 50.23 31.14 14.34
N ASP A 284 50.88 30.56 15.35
CA ASP A 284 50.23 29.82 16.42
C ASP A 284 49.24 30.70 17.24
N ALA A 285 49.45 32.01 17.26
CA ALA A 285 48.55 32.97 17.91
C ALA A 285 47.19 33.12 17.23
N HIS A 286 47.06 32.71 15.94
CA HIS A 286 45.86 32.88 15.12
C HIS A 286 45.18 31.55 14.74
N LYS A 287 45.61 30.43 15.32
CA LYS A 287 44.99 29.12 15.08
C LYS A 287 44.84 28.32 16.36
N GLU A 288 43.81 27.50 16.42
CA GLU A 288 43.60 26.53 17.51
C GLU A 288 43.29 25.14 16.95
N LYS A 289 43.54 24.08 17.71
CA LYS A 289 43.16 22.72 17.27
C LYS A 289 41.66 22.64 17.07
N ALA A 290 41.24 22.19 15.91
CA ALA A 290 39.84 22.03 15.61
C ALA A 290 39.17 20.96 16.52
N THR A 291 37.91 21.23 16.83
CA THR A 291 36.99 20.32 17.54
C THR A 291 35.93 19.84 16.59
N LYS A 292 35.06 18.94 17.03
CA LYS A 292 33.92 18.50 16.21
C LYS A 292 32.99 19.68 15.84
N ASP A 293 32.97 20.74 16.68
CA ASP A 293 32.01 21.83 16.54
C ASP A 293 32.55 23.01 15.71
N ASN A 294 33.87 23.11 15.53
CA ASN A 294 34.49 24.19 14.79
C ASN A 294 35.33 23.73 13.57
N ALA A 295 35.39 22.43 13.29
CA ALA A 295 36.06 21.89 12.12
C ALA A 295 35.20 22.00 10.86
N PHE A 296 34.88 23.20 10.40
CA PHE A 296 34.06 23.43 9.23
C PHE A 296 34.67 24.45 8.27
N THR A 297 34.19 24.39 7.03
CA THR A 297 34.33 25.46 6.05
C THR A 297 32.96 25.95 5.62
N THR A 298 32.86 27.19 5.15
CA THR A 298 31.62 27.73 4.60
C THR A 298 31.62 27.65 3.07
N LYS A 299 30.45 27.50 2.48
CA LYS A 299 30.24 27.53 1.06
C LYS A 299 28.95 28.26 0.74
N THR A 300 29.06 29.27 -0.09
CA THR A 300 27.89 29.98 -0.63
C THR A 300 27.47 29.32 -1.94
N GLY A 301 26.16 29.09 -2.09
CA GLY A 301 25.64 28.47 -3.29
C GLY A 301 24.14 28.13 -3.16
N SER A 302 23.69 27.32 -4.11
CA SER A 302 22.35 26.74 -4.08
C SER A 302 22.42 25.34 -3.51
N PHE A 303 21.53 25.05 -2.58
CA PHE A 303 21.44 23.73 -1.91
C PHE A 303 20.04 23.16 -2.05
N ILE A 304 19.94 21.85 -2.00
CA ILE A 304 18.67 21.11 -1.98
C ILE A 304 18.49 20.43 -0.62
N PRO A 305 17.25 20.15 -0.20
CA PRO A 305 16.98 19.36 1.01
C PRO A 305 17.69 18.02 0.98
N CYS A 306 18.25 17.61 2.12
CA CYS A 306 18.92 16.32 2.26
C CYS A 306 17.88 15.20 2.42
N PRO A 307 17.80 14.23 1.50
CA PRO A 307 16.88 13.10 1.65
C PRO A 307 17.36 12.14 2.74
N PRO A 308 16.43 11.40 3.39
CA PRO A 308 16.79 10.36 4.34
C PRO A 308 17.73 9.32 3.70
N GLY A 309 18.76 8.91 4.46
CA GLY A 309 19.72 7.90 3.99
C GLY A 309 20.78 8.38 2.99
N PHE A 310 20.87 9.69 2.74
CA PHE A 310 21.91 10.25 1.88
C PHE A 310 23.31 10.10 2.53
N HIS A 311 24.29 9.64 1.74
CA HIS A 311 25.66 9.38 2.20
C HIS A 311 26.72 10.32 1.59
N GLY A 312 26.29 11.36 0.86
CA GLY A 312 27.20 12.36 0.26
C GLY A 312 27.65 13.45 1.23
N GLU A 313 28.09 14.55 0.66
CA GLU A 313 28.45 15.75 1.42
C GLU A 313 27.18 16.49 1.88
N ILE A 314 27.06 16.70 3.20
CA ILE A 314 25.91 17.39 3.82
C ILE A 314 26.39 18.74 4.34
N PHE A 315 25.66 19.81 3.99
CA PHE A 315 25.88 21.16 4.45
C PHE A 315 24.79 21.55 5.46
N TYR A 316 25.17 22.34 6.45
CA TYR A 316 24.30 22.77 7.56
C TYR A 316 24.11 24.27 7.51
N ASP A 317 22.92 24.72 7.85
CA ASP A 317 22.62 26.14 8.00
C ASP A 317 23.54 26.77 9.02
N THR A 318 24.07 27.95 8.70
CA THR A 318 24.98 28.69 9.59
C THR A 318 24.27 29.19 10.85
N ASP A 319 22.96 29.40 10.79
CA ASP A 319 22.14 29.95 11.88
C ASP A 319 21.54 28.86 12.79
N LEU A 320 21.51 27.60 12.39
CA LEU A 320 21.03 26.50 13.21
C LEU A 320 22.07 26.09 14.24
N LYS A 321 21.98 26.64 15.46
CA LYS A 321 22.73 26.13 16.61
C LYS A 321 22.15 24.79 17.05
N GLY A 322 22.91 23.73 16.75
CA GLY A 322 22.84 22.48 17.50
C GLY A 322 21.66 21.54 17.24
N ASN A 323 21.65 20.83 16.13
CA ASN A 323 21.18 19.44 16.07
C ASN A 323 21.97 18.73 14.95
N ARG A 324 22.96 17.96 15.37
CA ARG A 324 23.78 17.10 14.50
C ARG A 324 23.49 15.63 14.81
#